data_60af2988a8a9798c5ca3ca84eee2057d
#
_entry.id   60af2988a8a9798c5ca3ca84eee2057d
#
_cell.length_a   1.000
_cell.length_b   1.000
_cell.length_c   1.000
_cell.angle_alpha   90.00
_cell.angle_beta   90.00
_cell.angle_gamma   90.00
#
_symmetry.space_group_name_H-M   'P 1'
#
loop_
_entity.id
_entity.type
_entity.pdbx_description
1 polymer ?
#
loop_
_entity_poly.entity_id
_entity_poly.type
_entity_poly.pdbx_seq_one_letter_code
_entity_poly.pdbx_strand_id
1 'polypeptide(L)'
;MTVDGVVHTLAEDHTYLVLYKPGGYITTMSDPQGRPCVASLVPTDRYPGLFPVGRLDGDTTGLLFFTTNGELGNQMLHPSHHVWKRYVALVKGMPTPNQLRRLREGVPLDDGVSAPAEAESLAADDPRATPVIPEGLPYGHSVVSLRIHEGRKHQVKRMLKQVGHEVVRLHRDQFGPLELAGLLPGEWRPLNERERQEILGIARSGKAPDARARAKEDHLG
;
A
#
# COMPACT_ATOMS: atom_id res chain seq x y z
N MET A 1 -9.45 -23.65 26.69
CA MET A 1 -10.39 -24.10 27.73
C MET A 1 -11.32 -25.11 27.11
N THR A 2 -11.44 -26.28 27.67
CA THR A 2 -12.38 -27.32 27.23
C THR A 2 -13.58 -27.30 28.19
N VAL A 3 -14.75 -26.98 27.67
CA VAL A 3 -16.02 -27.15 28.40
C VAL A 3 -16.84 -28.15 27.59
N ASP A 4 -17.27 -29.23 28.21
CA ASP A 4 -18.09 -30.32 27.63
C ASP A 4 -17.48 -31.03 26.38
N GLY A 5 -16.16 -31.18 26.35
CA GLY A 5 -15.47 -31.89 25.25
C GLY A 5 -15.39 -31.13 23.91
N VAL A 6 -15.92 -29.92 23.84
CA VAL A 6 -15.80 -29.04 22.69
C VAL A 6 -14.61 -28.11 22.89
N VAL A 7 -13.62 -28.17 21.99
CA VAL A 7 -12.51 -27.21 21.97
C VAL A 7 -13.08 -25.90 21.46
N HIS A 8 -13.47 -25.01 22.37
CA HIS A 8 -13.68 -23.61 22.04
C HIS A 8 -12.31 -22.98 21.81
N THR A 9 -11.83 -22.99 20.59
CA THR A 9 -10.86 -22.00 20.14
C THR A 9 -11.59 -20.66 20.23
N LEU A 10 -11.20 -19.81 21.18
CA LEU A 10 -11.46 -18.39 21.12
C LEU A 10 -10.81 -17.94 19.81
N ALA A 11 -11.59 -17.86 18.74
CA ALA A 11 -11.20 -17.11 17.57
C ALA A 11 -11.04 -15.67 18.10
N GLU A 12 -9.79 -15.24 18.32
CA GLU A 12 -9.52 -13.85 18.64
C GLU A 12 -10.11 -13.03 17.52
N ASP A 13 -11.17 -12.29 17.81
CA ASP A 13 -11.84 -11.40 16.86
C ASP A 13 -10.91 -10.22 16.57
N HIS A 14 -9.94 -10.48 15.68
CA HIS A 14 -9.02 -9.44 15.24
C HIS A 14 -9.72 -8.41 14.36
N THR A 15 -9.38 -7.16 14.57
CA THR A 15 -9.83 -6.04 13.77
C THR A 15 -8.91 -5.82 12.58
N TYR A 16 -9.53 -5.49 11.43
CA TYR A 16 -8.85 -5.20 10.17
C TYR A 16 -9.48 -3.97 9.54
N LEU A 17 -8.69 -2.91 9.34
CA LEU A 17 -9.14 -1.61 8.82
C LEU A 17 -8.27 -1.15 7.66
N VAL A 18 -8.87 -0.42 6.74
CA VAL A 18 -8.17 0.38 5.73
C VAL A 18 -8.40 1.85 6.05
N LEU A 19 -7.32 2.62 6.10
CA LEU A 19 -7.32 4.09 6.21
C LEU A 19 -6.85 4.68 4.89
N TYR A 20 -7.52 5.71 4.39
CA TYR A 20 -6.93 6.63 3.42
C TYR A 20 -6.10 7.67 4.19
N LYS A 21 -4.81 7.40 4.34
CA LYS A 21 -3.89 8.33 5.01
C LYS A 21 -3.71 9.61 4.18
N PRO A 22 -4.05 10.80 4.70
CA PRO A 22 -3.75 12.07 4.05
C PRO A 22 -2.27 12.42 4.19
N GLY A 23 -1.81 13.42 3.42
CA GLY A 23 -0.50 14.02 3.60
C GLY A 23 -0.39 14.75 4.95
N GLY A 24 0.84 14.95 5.45
CA GLY A 24 1.11 15.63 6.71
C GLY A 24 1.03 14.77 7.97
N TYR A 25 0.56 13.53 7.88
CA TYR A 25 0.49 12.60 9.00
C TYR A 25 1.63 11.59 8.96
N ILE A 26 2.33 11.40 10.06
CA ILE A 26 3.36 10.34 10.18
C ILE A 26 2.72 9.00 10.57
N THR A 27 3.30 7.91 10.07
CA THR A 27 2.82 6.54 10.37
C THR A 27 3.39 6.06 11.69
N THR A 28 2.74 6.43 12.77
CA THR A 28 3.02 5.98 14.15
C THR A 28 1.75 6.02 14.98
N MET A 29 1.71 5.22 16.04
CA MET A 29 0.61 5.23 17.02
C MET A 29 0.83 6.25 18.14
N SER A 30 2.05 6.79 18.30
CA SER A 30 2.39 7.83 19.27
C SER A 30 3.56 8.66 18.74
N ASP A 31 3.55 9.96 19.00
CA ASP A 31 4.65 10.84 18.63
C ASP A 31 4.99 11.78 19.81
N PRO A 32 6.18 11.62 20.44
CA PRO A 32 6.57 12.47 21.57
C PRO A 32 6.75 13.96 21.21
N GLN A 33 6.90 14.28 19.91
CA GLN A 33 7.06 15.64 19.41
C GLN A 33 5.73 16.32 19.09
N GLY A 34 4.60 15.63 19.28
CA GLY A 34 3.27 16.17 19.03
C GLY A 34 2.91 16.39 17.56
N ARG A 35 3.64 15.76 16.61
CA ARG A 35 3.32 15.85 15.18
C ARG A 35 2.03 15.06 14.89
N PRO A 36 1.22 15.49 13.91
CA PRO A 36 0.05 14.71 13.48
C PRO A 36 0.44 13.28 13.13
N CYS A 37 -0.20 12.29 13.74
CA CYS A 37 0.06 10.87 13.48
C CYS A 37 -1.23 10.11 13.15
N VAL A 38 -1.08 8.99 12.48
CA VAL A 38 -2.23 8.18 11.99
C VAL A 38 -3.10 7.64 13.12
N ALA A 39 -2.61 7.59 14.36
CA ALA A 39 -3.40 7.18 15.52
C ALA A 39 -4.63 8.07 15.74
N SER A 40 -4.54 9.37 15.41
CA SER A 40 -5.68 10.31 15.55
C SER A 40 -6.76 10.13 14.47
N LEU A 41 -6.48 9.35 13.43
CA LEU A 41 -7.39 9.11 12.29
C LEU A 41 -8.14 7.78 12.39
N VAL A 42 -7.78 6.91 13.32
CA VAL A 42 -8.36 5.57 13.47
C VAL A 42 -8.93 5.38 14.88
N PRO A 43 -9.95 4.54 15.07
CA PRO A 43 -10.67 4.42 16.34
C PRO A 43 -9.91 3.55 17.35
N THR A 44 -8.79 4.05 17.87
CA THR A 44 -7.91 3.33 18.82
C THR A 44 -8.60 2.98 20.13
N ASP A 45 -9.51 3.82 20.60
CA ASP A 45 -10.29 3.59 21.83
C ASP A 45 -11.24 2.40 21.66
N ARG A 46 -11.82 2.26 20.46
CA ARG A 46 -12.73 1.16 20.14
C ARG A 46 -11.99 -0.17 19.90
N TYR A 47 -10.76 -0.10 19.38
CA TYR A 47 -9.94 -1.26 19.01
C TYR A 47 -8.57 -1.18 19.67
N PRO A 48 -8.46 -1.50 20.98
CA PRO A 48 -7.18 -1.55 21.67
C PRO A 48 -6.18 -2.47 20.97
N GLY A 49 -4.93 -2.06 20.88
CA GLY A 49 -3.90 -2.84 20.20
C GLY A 49 -3.88 -2.71 18.68
N LEU A 50 -4.68 -1.79 18.09
CA LEU A 50 -4.65 -1.51 16.66
C LEU A 50 -3.29 -0.87 16.26
N PHE A 51 -2.68 -1.36 15.19
CA PHE A 51 -1.41 -0.83 14.67
C PHE A 51 -1.37 -0.87 13.14
N PRO A 52 -0.59 0.03 12.47
CA PRO A 52 -0.45 0.04 11.03
C PRO A 52 0.47 -1.08 10.53
N VAL A 53 0.07 -1.76 9.47
CA VAL A 53 0.88 -2.77 8.77
C VAL A 53 1.74 -2.08 7.73
N GLY A 54 3.00 -1.86 8.08
CA GLY A 54 3.94 -1.07 7.29
C GLY A 54 3.75 0.43 7.48
N ARG A 55 4.42 1.19 6.61
CA ARG A 55 4.50 2.64 6.75
C ARG A 55 4.30 3.34 5.41
N LEU A 56 3.79 4.56 5.47
CA LEU A 56 3.85 5.59 4.44
C LEU A 56 4.59 6.79 5.02
N ASP A 57 5.38 7.47 4.20
CA ASP A 57 6.06 8.71 4.60
C ASP A 57 5.03 9.80 4.94
N GLY A 58 5.42 10.83 5.68
CA GLY A 58 4.52 11.89 6.08
C GLY A 58 3.85 12.61 4.90
N ASP A 59 4.58 12.79 3.80
CA ASP A 59 4.11 13.42 2.56
C ASP A 59 3.43 12.43 1.58
N THR A 60 3.53 11.13 1.82
CA THR A 60 2.88 10.09 0.99
C THR A 60 1.45 9.88 1.46
N THR A 61 0.52 9.86 0.51
CA THR A 61 -0.91 9.63 0.75
C THR A 61 -1.33 8.20 0.41
N GLY A 62 -2.54 7.83 0.78
CA GLY A 62 -3.19 6.62 0.27
C GLY A 62 -3.40 5.52 1.29
N LEU A 63 -3.53 4.31 0.81
CA LEU A 63 -3.95 3.15 1.55
C LEU A 63 -2.95 2.75 2.63
N LEU A 64 -3.41 2.75 3.88
CA LEU A 64 -2.69 2.20 5.02
C LEU A 64 -3.58 1.15 5.71
N PHE A 65 -3.07 -0.07 5.81
CA PHE A 65 -3.76 -1.17 6.45
C PHE A 65 -3.44 -1.21 7.94
N PHE A 66 -4.45 -1.49 8.77
CA PHE A 66 -4.35 -1.63 10.22
C PHE A 66 -4.93 -2.95 10.68
N THR A 67 -4.36 -3.52 11.74
CA THR A 67 -4.88 -4.72 12.37
C THR A 67 -4.53 -4.77 13.86
N THR A 68 -5.25 -5.59 14.62
CA THR A 68 -4.87 -6.02 15.98
C THR A 68 -4.15 -7.38 15.95
N ASN A 69 -4.03 -8.03 14.79
CA ASN A 69 -3.36 -9.31 14.61
C ASN A 69 -1.86 -9.13 14.29
N GLY A 70 -1.00 -9.27 15.31
CA GLY A 70 0.45 -9.11 15.19
C GLY A 70 1.10 -10.11 14.24
N GLU A 71 0.64 -11.35 14.25
CA GLU A 71 1.16 -12.41 13.38
C GLU A 71 0.88 -12.10 11.90
N LEU A 72 -0.38 -11.80 11.59
CA LEU A 72 -0.77 -11.39 10.24
C LEU A 72 0.00 -10.16 9.77
N GLY A 73 0.12 -9.13 10.63
CA GLY A 73 0.88 -7.92 10.32
C GLY A 73 2.32 -8.21 9.93
N ASN A 74 3.00 -9.07 10.68
CA ASN A 74 4.36 -9.51 10.38
C ASN A 74 4.45 -10.30 9.07
N GLN A 75 3.53 -11.23 8.84
CA GLN A 75 3.47 -12.01 7.60
C GLN A 75 3.26 -11.11 6.37
N MET A 76 2.35 -10.14 6.44
CA MET A 76 2.10 -9.19 5.35
C MET A 76 3.30 -8.30 5.00
N LEU A 77 4.21 -8.09 5.94
CA LEU A 77 5.43 -7.29 5.74
C LEU A 77 6.64 -8.13 5.36
N HIS A 78 6.61 -9.44 5.59
CA HIS A 78 7.75 -10.31 5.35
C HIS A 78 8.07 -10.40 3.85
N PRO A 79 9.33 -10.19 3.45
CA PRO A 79 9.71 -10.17 2.02
C PRO A 79 9.34 -11.43 1.24
N SER A 80 9.38 -12.62 1.90
CA SER A 80 9.05 -13.90 1.23
C SER A 80 7.59 -14.03 0.78
N HIS A 81 6.68 -13.25 1.35
CA HIS A 81 5.25 -13.29 1.00
C HIS A 81 4.91 -12.45 -0.22
N HIS A 82 5.87 -11.66 -0.72
CA HIS A 82 5.74 -10.88 -1.96
C HIS A 82 4.43 -10.07 -2.06
N VAL A 83 4.00 -9.46 -0.95
CA VAL A 83 2.78 -8.64 -0.95
C VAL A 83 2.98 -7.40 -1.81
N TRP A 84 2.28 -7.37 -2.94
CA TRP A 84 2.37 -6.30 -3.90
C TRP A 84 1.75 -5.00 -3.37
N LYS A 85 2.40 -3.88 -3.69
CA LYS A 85 1.95 -2.53 -3.35
C LYS A 85 2.00 -1.69 -4.61
N ARG A 86 0.90 -1.07 -5.01
CA ARG A 86 0.89 -0.17 -6.16
C ARG A 86 0.95 1.27 -5.67
N TYR A 87 1.85 2.01 -6.28
CA TYR A 87 2.04 3.42 -6.05
C TYR A 87 1.82 4.18 -7.35
N VAL A 88 1.16 5.33 -7.23
CA VAL A 88 1.01 6.32 -8.31
C VAL A 88 1.83 7.53 -7.92
N ALA A 89 2.70 7.97 -8.81
CA ALA A 89 3.64 9.06 -8.58
C ALA A 89 3.49 10.14 -9.65
N LEU A 90 3.33 11.39 -9.22
CA LEU A 90 3.58 12.55 -10.07
C LEU A 90 5.09 12.80 -10.07
N VAL A 91 5.70 12.80 -11.25
CA VAL A 91 7.15 12.96 -11.41
C VAL A 91 7.48 14.12 -12.36
N LYS A 92 8.66 14.76 -12.17
CA LYS A 92 9.20 15.73 -13.11
C LYS A 92 9.70 15.01 -14.36
N GLY A 93 9.39 15.57 -15.53
CA GLY A 93 9.77 15.03 -16.83
C GLY A 93 8.88 13.89 -17.29
N MET A 94 9.25 13.27 -18.41
CA MET A 94 8.52 12.18 -19.06
C MET A 94 9.42 10.93 -19.15
N PRO A 95 9.14 9.85 -18.42
CA PRO A 95 9.93 8.63 -18.50
C PRO A 95 9.88 8.01 -19.90
N THR A 96 11.03 7.72 -20.45
CA THR A 96 11.16 6.99 -21.72
C THR A 96 10.85 5.50 -21.53
N PRO A 97 10.50 4.78 -22.60
CA PRO A 97 10.31 3.32 -22.53
C PRO A 97 11.51 2.57 -21.94
N ASN A 98 12.75 3.04 -22.20
CA ASN A 98 13.95 2.45 -21.63
C ASN A 98 14.06 2.65 -20.12
N GLN A 99 13.70 3.84 -19.61
CA GLN A 99 13.67 4.12 -18.16
C GLN A 99 12.62 3.26 -17.45
N LEU A 100 11.42 3.11 -18.04
CA LEU A 100 10.39 2.21 -17.51
C LEU A 100 10.85 0.73 -17.52
N ARG A 101 11.57 0.31 -18.59
CA ARG A 101 12.15 -1.03 -18.65
C ARG A 101 13.15 -1.27 -17.51
N ARG A 102 14.05 -0.31 -17.26
CA ARG A 102 15.01 -0.38 -16.14
C ARG A 102 14.32 -0.53 -14.79
N LEU A 103 13.20 0.20 -14.55
CA LEU A 103 12.41 0.03 -13.32
C LEU A 103 11.84 -1.39 -13.19
N ARG A 104 11.41 -1.99 -14.32
CA ARG A 104 10.87 -3.36 -14.34
C ARG A 104 11.94 -4.42 -14.09
N GLU A 105 13.14 -4.21 -14.56
CA GLU A 105 14.30 -5.13 -14.39
C GLU A 105 14.95 -4.99 -13.01
N GLY A 106 14.70 -3.87 -12.32
CA GLY A 106 15.36 -3.48 -11.08
C GLY A 106 16.46 -2.45 -11.32
N VAL A 107 16.64 -1.57 -10.34
CA VAL A 107 17.64 -0.49 -10.39
C VAL A 107 18.58 -0.53 -9.19
N PRO A 108 19.86 -0.12 -9.34
CA PRO A 108 20.79 -0.05 -8.22
C PRO A 108 20.33 1.05 -7.23
N LEU A 109 20.23 0.70 -5.97
CA LEU A 109 19.98 1.59 -4.85
C LEU A 109 21.16 1.48 -3.87
N ASP A 110 21.26 2.40 -2.90
CA ASP A 110 22.39 2.43 -1.94
C ASP A 110 22.49 1.14 -1.11
N ASP A 111 21.38 0.42 -0.94
CA ASP A 111 21.24 -0.82 -0.18
C ASP A 111 21.08 -2.07 -1.08
N GLY A 112 21.54 -2.00 -2.31
CA GLY A 112 21.54 -3.09 -3.29
C GLY A 112 20.51 -2.90 -4.40
N VAL A 113 20.53 -3.77 -5.41
CA VAL A 113 19.60 -3.71 -6.54
C VAL A 113 18.18 -3.96 -6.06
N SER A 114 17.22 -3.15 -6.53
CA SER A 114 15.80 -3.37 -6.23
C SER A 114 15.29 -4.65 -6.91
N ALA A 115 14.32 -5.31 -6.32
CA ALA A 115 13.61 -6.40 -6.99
C ALA A 115 12.92 -5.89 -8.27
N PRO A 116 12.66 -6.79 -9.24
CA PRO A 116 11.84 -6.49 -10.40
C PRO A 116 10.49 -5.89 -10.00
N ALA A 117 10.03 -4.88 -10.76
CA ALA A 117 8.79 -4.17 -10.52
C ALA A 117 7.88 -4.18 -11.76
N GLU A 118 6.63 -3.77 -11.59
CA GLU A 118 5.79 -3.40 -12.73
C GLU A 118 5.76 -1.86 -12.80
N ALA A 119 6.02 -1.31 -13.97
CA ALA A 119 6.09 0.13 -14.18
C ALA A 119 5.40 0.52 -15.50
N GLU A 120 4.56 1.56 -15.45
CA GLU A 120 3.86 2.10 -16.60
C GLU A 120 3.67 3.62 -16.46
N SER A 121 3.61 4.34 -17.57
CA SER A 121 3.11 5.72 -17.56
C SER A 121 1.59 5.70 -17.64
N LEU A 122 0.94 6.54 -16.84
CA LEU A 122 -0.51 6.72 -16.87
C LEU A 122 -0.85 7.96 -17.69
N ALA A 123 -1.96 7.88 -18.45
CA ALA A 123 -2.56 9.05 -19.06
C ALA A 123 -3.15 9.99 -17.99
N ALA A 124 -3.29 11.27 -18.30
CA ALA A 124 -3.80 12.26 -17.35
C ALA A 124 -5.28 12.02 -16.97
N ASP A 125 -6.03 11.36 -17.84
CA ASP A 125 -7.43 10.98 -17.66
C ASP A 125 -7.61 9.57 -17.01
N ASP A 126 -6.50 8.87 -16.73
CA ASP A 126 -6.57 7.60 -15.97
C ASP A 126 -7.09 7.89 -14.55
N PRO A 127 -8.17 7.24 -14.08
CA PRO A 127 -8.73 7.47 -12.74
C PRO A 127 -7.71 7.29 -11.62
N ARG A 128 -6.71 6.43 -11.79
CA ARG A 128 -5.62 6.21 -10.82
C ARG A 128 -4.74 7.44 -10.64
N ALA A 129 -4.64 8.32 -11.65
CA ALA A 129 -3.83 9.52 -11.60
C ALA A 129 -4.44 10.63 -10.72
N THR A 130 -5.76 10.66 -10.57
CA THR A 130 -6.50 11.72 -9.86
C THR A 130 -5.91 12.08 -8.48
N PRO A 131 -5.51 11.14 -7.61
CA PRO A 131 -4.99 11.49 -6.29
C PRO A 131 -3.67 12.28 -6.31
N VAL A 132 -2.89 12.22 -7.39
CA VAL A 132 -1.62 12.92 -7.51
C VAL A 132 -1.71 14.16 -8.41
N ILE A 133 -2.76 14.30 -9.23
CA ILE A 133 -3.03 15.45 -10.11
C ILE A 133 -4.47 15.99 -9.97
N PRO A 134 -4.97 16.29 -8.76
CA PRO A 134 -6.36 16.71 -8.56
C PRO A 134 -6.75 17.98 -9.31
N GLU A 135 -5.77 18.81 -9.66
CA GLU A 135 -5.93 20.06 -10.41
C GLU A 135 -5.51 19.92 -11.90
N GLY A 136 -5.30 18.67 -12.36
CA GLY A 136 -4.79 18.36 -13.68
C GLY A 136 -3.27 18.16 -13.72
N LEU A 137 -2.77 17.69 -14.87
CA LEU A 137 -1.35 17.38 -15.03
C LEU A 137 -0.53 18.68 -15.27
N PRO A 138 0.43 19.01 -14.38
CA PRO A 138 1.26 20.19 -14.56
C PRO A 138 2.19 20.05 -15.77
N TYR A 139 2.50 21.18 -16.43
CA TYR A 139 3.45 21.20 -17.53
C TYR A 139 4.82 20.62 -17.12
N GLY A 140 5.42 19.83 -17.99
CA GLY A 140 6.71 19.21 -17.74
C GLY A 140 6.70 18.06 -16.72
N HIS A 141 5.51 17.54 -16.38
CA HIS A 141 5.36 16.41 -15.46
C HIS A 141 4.65 15.23 -16.16
N SER A 142 4.73 14.07 -15.53
CA SER A 142 4.01 12.88 -15.94
C SER A 142 3.60 12.05 -14.72
N VAL A 143 2.66 11.13 -14.94
CA VAL A 143 2.21 10.19 -13.88
C VAL A 143 2.75 8.80 -14.18
N VAL A 144 3.33 8.16 -13.18
CA VAL A 144 3.88 6.80 -13.26
C VAL A 144 3.19 5.92 -12.22
N SER A 145 2.72 4.77 -12.65
CA SER A 145 2.30 3.67 -11.77
C SER A 145 3.47 2.71 -11.59
N LEU A 146 3.80 2.42 -10.33
CA LEU A 146 4.88 1.49 -9.97
C LEU A 146 4.34 0.48 -8.96
N ARG A 147 4.38 -0.83 -9.31
CA ARG A 147 4.07 -1.93 -8.39
C ARG A 147 5.33 -2.62 -7.94
N ILE A 148 5.50 -2.75 -6.62
CA ILE A 148 6.64 -3.41 -5.97
C ILE A 148 6.14 -4.40 -4.92
N HIS A 149 6.93 -5.44 -4.63
CA HIS A 149 6.62 -6.44 -3.59
C HIS A 149 7.60 -6.45 -2.42
N GLU A 150 8.52 -5.51 -2.38
CA GLU A 150 9.41 -5.24 -1.25
C GLU A 150 9.08 -3.90 -0.58
N GLY A 151 9.76 -3.53 0.51
CA GLY A 151 9.40 -2.34 1.28
C GLY A 151 10.60 -1.66 1.95
N ARG A 152 11.62 -1.27 1.14
CA ARG A 152 12.77 -0.52 1.65
C ARG A 152 12.39 0.93 1.92
N LYS A 153 13.17 1.60 2.76
CA LYS A 153 12.93 3.01 3.10
C LYS A 153 12.94 3.89 1.83
N HIS A 154 11.88 4.68 1.64
CA HIS A 154 11.67 5.59 0.50
C HIS A 154 11.88 4.94 -0.88
N GLN A 155 11.63 3.64 -1.00
CA GLN A 155 12.02 2.84 -2.16
C GLN A 155 11.53 3.40 -3.49
N VAL A 156 10.24 3.69 -3.62
CA VAL A 156 9.64 4.20 -4.87
C VAL A 156 10.28 5.52 -5.28
N LYS A 157 10.49 6.44 -4.34
CA LYS A 157 11.15 7.74 -4.60
C LYS A 157 12.59 7.54 -5.08
N ARG A 158 13.33 6.60 -4.44
CA ARG A 158 14.71 6.27 -4.81
C ARG A 158 14.79 5.61 -6.18
N MET A 159 13.89 4.65 -6.49
CA MET A 159 13.83 3.98 -7.80
C MET A 159 13.58 4.97 -8.93
N LEU A 160 12.59 5.85 -8.78
CA LEU A 160 12.26 6.87 -9.78
C LEU A 160 13.40 7.89 -9.94
N LYS A 161 14.01 8.34 -8.85
CA LYS A 161 15.20 9.21 -8.88
C LYS A 161 16.38 8.55 -9.61
N GLN A 162 16.59 7.23 -9.44
CA GLN A 162 17.66 6.48 -10.09
C GLN A 162 17.54 6.41 -11.61
N VAL A 163 16.33 6.55 -12.14
CA VAL A 163 16.09 6.67 -13.59
C VAL A 163 15.94 8.13 -14.05
N GLY A 164 16.20 9.11 -13.17
CA GLY A 164 16.25 10.54 -13.51
C GLY A 164 14.96 11.31 -13.28
N HIS A 165 14.00 10.75 -12.53
CA HIS A 165 12.70 11.38 -12.27
C HIS A 165 12.49 11.65 -10.79
N GLU A 166 12.39 12.92 -10.41
CA GLU A 166 12.05 13.35 -9.06
C GLU A 166 10.55 13.21 -8.81
N VAL A 167 10.19 12.58 -7.70
CA VAL A 167 8.80 12.43 -7.27
C VAL A 167 8.33 13.71 -6.59
N VAL A 168 7.24 14.27 -7.08
CA VAL A 168 6.57 15.48 -6.54
C VAL A 168 5.45 15.11 -5.58
N ARG A 169 4.62 14.11 -5.96
CA ARG A 169 3.55 13.54 -5.14
C ARG A 169 3.58 12.03 -5.24
N LEU A 170 3.29 11.34 -4.14
CA LEU A 170 3.24 9.89 -4.09
C LEU A 170 1.98 9.43 -3.38
N HIS A 171 1.28 8.49 -4.00
CA HIS A 171 0.05 7.91 -3.50
C HIS A 171 0.12 6.40 -3.57
N ARG A 172 -0.26 5.68 -2.51
CA ARG A 172 -0.42 4.22 -2.55
C ARG A 172 -1.89 3.87 -2.66
N ASP A 173 -2.32 3.35 -3.78
CA ASP A 173 -3.72 2.99 -4.01
C ASP A 173 -4.04 1.51 -3.75
N GLN A 174 -3.02 0.63 -3.67
CA GLN A 174 -3.20 -0.81 -3.42
C GLN A 174 -2.15 -1.39 -2.46
N PHE A 175 -2.60 -2.27 -1.58
CA PHE A 175 -1.76 -3.08 -0.69
C PHE A 175 -2.28 -4.52 -0.66
N GLY A 176 -1.57 -5.45 -1.32
CA GLY A 176 -2.08 -6.80 -1.55
C GLY A 176 -3.42 -6.76 -2.28
N PRO A 177 -4.46 -7.41 -1.73
CA PRO A 177 -5.81 -7.37 -2.30
C PRO A 177 -6.61 -6.12 -1.95
N LEU A 178 -6.10 -5.25 -1.08
CA LEU A 178 -6.83 -4.12 -0.55
C LEU A 178 -6.75 -2.90 -1.45
N GLU A 179 -7.87 -2.20 -1.60
CA GLU A 179 -8.02 -0.95 -2.32
C GLU A 179 -8.79 0.08 -1.47
N LEU A 180 -8.69 1.37 -1.81
CA LEU A 180 -9.36 2.44 -1.06
C LEU A 180 -10.90 2.41 -1.18
N ALA A 181 -11.43 1.90 -2.28
CA ALA A 181 -12.87 1.67 -2.49
C ALA A 181 -13.75 2.88 -2.16
N GLY A 182 -13.40 4.06 -2.68
CA GLY A 182 -14.19 5.28 -2.53
C GLY A 182 -13.99 6.05 -1.22
N LEU A 183 -13.06 5.63 -0.33
CA LEU A 183 -12.70 6.41 0.84
C LEU A 183 -12.14 7.78 0.45
N LEU A 184 -12.50 8.80 1.21
CA LEU A 184 -11.89 10.13 1.15
C LEU A 184 -10.66 10.22 2.07
N PRO A 185 -9.73 11.17 1.83
CA PRO A 185 -8.58 11.38 2.70
C PRO A 185 -8.98 11.58 4.17
N GLY A 186 -8.40 10.80 5.07
CA GLY A 186 -8.72 10.79 6.50
C GLY A 186 -9.81 9.80 6.91
N GLU A 187 -10.54 9.24 5.98
CA GLU A 187 -11.55 8.22 6.27
C GLU A 187 -10.94 6.82 6.39
N TRP A 188 -11.60 6.00 7.19
CA TRP A 188 -11.28 4.59 7.35
C TRP A 188 -12.54 3.73 7.25
N ARG A 189 -12.36 2.46 6.93
CA ARG A 189 -13.43 1.46 6.96
C ARG A 189 -12.89 0.10 7.44
N PRO A 190 -13.73 -0.76 8.01
CA PRO A 190 -13.37 -2.17 8.20
C PRO A 190 -13.22 -2.87 6.84
N LEU A 191 -12.46 -3.96 6.81
CA LEU A 191 -12.45 -4.85 5.66
C LEU A 191 -13.81 -5.52 5.50
N ASN A 192 -14.24 -5.69 4.26
CA ASN A 192 -15.36 -6.57 3.97
C ASN A 192 -14.93 -8.06 4.07
N GLU A 193 -15.89 -8.99 4.06
CA GLU A 193 -15.59 -10.40 4.28
C GLU A 193 -14.67 -10.99 3.18
N ARG A 194 -14.83 -10.58 1.93
CA ARG A 194 -13.96 -11.01 0.82
C ARG A 194 -12.51 -10.56 1.05
N GLU A 195 -12.29 -9.28 1.34
CA GLU A 195 -10.96 -8.72 1.65
C GLU A 195 -10.32 -9.42 2.85
N ARG A 196 -11.12 -9.68 3.89
CA ARG A 196 -10.67 -10.41 5.08
C ARG A 196 -10.19 -11.80 4.75
N GLN A 197 -10.97 -12.58 3.98
CA GLN A 197 -10.59 -13.94 3.56
C GLN A 197 -9.32 -13.95 2.71
N GLU A 198 -9.17 -13.00 1.79
CA GLU A 198 -8.01 -12.87 0.94
C GLU A 198 -6.73 -12.55 1.73
N ILE A 199 -6.81 -11.62 2.68
CA ILE A 199 -5.68 -11.29 3.57
C ILE A 199 -5.28 -12.48 4.43
N LEU A 200 -6.25 -13.18 5.01
CA LEU A 200 -6.00 -14.39 5.80
C LEU A 200 -5.44 -15.53 4.93
N GLY A 201 -5.85 -15.60 3.65
CA GLY A 201 -5.32 -16.56 2.68
C GLY A 201 -3.84 -16.34 2.38
N ILE A 202 -3.39 -15.09 2.25
CA ILE A 202 -1.97 -14.74 2.08
C ILE A 202 -1.14 -15.23 3.28
N ALA A 203 -1.63 -15.00 4.47
CA ALA A 203 -0.98 -15.44 5.70
C ALA A 203 -0.78 -16.97 5.75
N ARG A 204 -1.78 -17.74 5.32
CA ARG A 204 -1.74 -19.21 5.32
C ARG A 204 -0.87 -19.80 4.20
N SER A 205 -0.89 -19.20 3.01
CA SER A 205 -0.22 -19.74 1.83
C SER A 205 1.23 -19.29 1.68
N GLY A 206 1.65 -18.25 2.38
CA GLY A 206 2.96 -17.62 2.20
C GLY A 206 3.17 -16.95 0.84
N LYS A 207 2.11 -16.77 0.03
CA LYS A 207 2.16 -16.10 -1.27
C LYS A 207 0.93 -15.23 -1.46
N ALA A 208 1.12 -13.97 -1.83
CA ALA A 208 0.04 -13.13 -2.30
C ALA A 208 -0.49 -13.65 -3.64
N PRO A 209 -1.83 -13.74 -3.84
CA PRO A 209 -2.40 -14.12 -5.13
C PRO A 209 -1.96 -13.12 -6.21
N ASP A 210 -1.65 -13.62 -7.40
CA ASP A 210 -1.29 -12.77 -8.54
C ASP A 210 -2.52 -11.97 -8.99
N ALA A 211 -2.47 -10.66 -8.86
CA ALA A 211 -3.57 -9.76 -9.24
C ALA A 211 -3.91 -9.81 -10.74
N ARG A 212 -3.05 -10.40 -11.59
CA ARG A 212 -3.34 -10.62 -13.02
C ARG A 212 -4.44 -11.68 -13.24
N ALA A 213 -4.66 -12.58 -12.28
CA ALA A 213 -5.73 -13.57 -12.37
C ALA A 213 -7.11 -12.92 -12.28
N ARG A 214 -7.24 -11.81 -11.53
CA ARG A 214 -8.53 -11.10 -11.30
C ARG A 214 -9.04 -10.35 -12.54
N ALA A 215 -8.15 -9.67 -13.27
CA ALA A 215 -8.54 -8.90 -14.46
C ALA A 215 -9.12 -9.78 -15.59
N LYS A 216 -8.96 -11.10 -15.51
CA LYS A 216 -9.53 -12.06 -16.47
C LYS A 216 -10.91 -12.58 -16.05
N GLU A 217 -11.24 -12.58 -14.77
CA GLU A 217 -12.54 -13.06 -14.27
C GLU A 217 -13.62 -11.98 -14.37
N ASP A 218 -13.26 -10.70 -14.16
CA ASP A 218 -14.21 -9.57 -14.26
C ASP A 218 -14.60 -9.21 -15.72
N HIS A 219 -13.92 -9.80 -16.75
CA HIS A 219 -14.24 -9.59 -18.16
C HIS A 219 -15.07 -10.74 -18.78
N LEU A 220 -15.45 -11.73 -18.00
CA LEU A 220 -16.22 -12.92 -18.44
C LEU A 220 -17.58 -13.06 -17.73
N GLY A 221 -18.03 -12.03 -17.00
CA GLY A 221 -19.32 -11.97 -16.31
C GLY A 221 -20.28 -10.97 -16.93
#